data_e41ca16225e392bc1c00e1c348dc1580
#
_entry.id   e41ca16225e392bc1c00e1c348dc1580
#
_cell.length_a   1.000
_cell.length_b   1.000
_cell.length_c   1.000
_cell.angle_alpha   90.00
_cell.angle_beta   90.00
_cell.angle_gamma   90.00
#
_symmetry.space_group_name_H-M   'P 1'
#
loop_
_entity.id
_entity.type
_entity.pdbx_description
1 polymer ?
#
loop_
_entity_poly.entity_id
_entity_poly.type
_entity_poly.pdbx_seq_one_letter_code
_entity_poly.pdbx_strand_id
1 'polypeptide(L)'
;MTPRRGEVWLLDLGMVEKVRPALIVSTSYGDLDRALITIVPHTTSLRGSEFEITIPVSFLKTGAFLVQNVATYPVVRAVRKLGALNRDQFDLVGAGLLR
;
A
#
# COMPACT_ATOMS: atom_id res chain seq x y z
N MET A 1 4.18 15.58 -6.84
CA MET A 1 3.50 15.15 -5.62
C MET A 1 4.12 13.85 -5.13
N THR A 2 4.48 13.78 -3.86
CA THR A 2 5.24 12.66 -3.32
C THR A 2 4.38 11.82 -2.39
N PRO A 3 4.22 10.50 -2.66
CA PRO A 3 3.52 9.61 -1.75
C PRO A 3 4.21 9.56 -0.38
N ARG A 4 3.40 9.58 0.69
CA ARG A 4 3.90 9.58 2.06
C ARG A 4 3.42 8.34 2.80
N ARG A 5 4.22 7.91 3.77
CA ARG A 5 3.89 6.78 4.64
C ARG A 5 2.50 6.94 5.25
N GLY A 6 1.71 5.88 5.18
CA GLY A 6 0.34 5.86 5.68
C GLY A 6 -0.71 6.22 4.63
N GLU A 7 -0.29 6.81 3.51
CA GLU A 7 -1.20 7.12 2.42
C GLU A 7 -1.47 5.89 1.56
N VAL A 8 -2.66 5.84 0.99
CA VAL A 8 -3.03 4.81 0.02
C VAL A 8 -3.11 5.48 -1.35
N TRP A 9 -2.34 4.95 -2.28
CA TRP A 9 -2.25 5.46 -3.64
C TRP A 9 -2.64 4.40 -4.64
N LEU A 10 -3.16 4.84 -5.76
CA LEU A 10 -3.36 3.98 -6.92
C LEU A 10 -1.99 3.83 -7.59
N LEU A 11 -1.49 2.60 -7.70
CA LEU A 11 -0.20 2.30 -8.30
C LEU A 11 -0.35 1.53 -9.59
N ASP A 12 0.48 1.86 -10.55
CA ASP A 12 0.64 1.07 -11.76
C ASP A 12 1.68 -0.01 -11.48
N LEU A 13 1.21 -1.23 -11.30
CA LEU A 13 2.07 -2.38 -11.01
C LEU A 13 2.58 -3.05 -12.30
N GLY A 14 2.17 -2.52 -13.44
CA GLY A 14 2.57 -3.07 -14.73
C GLY A 14 1.92 -4.41 -15.04
N MET A 15 2.20 -4.93 -16.24
CA MET A 15 1.84 -6.30 -16.61
C MET A 15 0.38 -6.66 -16.33
N VAL A 16 0.15 -7.85 -15.76
CA VAL A 16 -1.17 -8.42 -15.53
C VAL A 16 -1.94 -7.65 -14.46
N GLU A 17 -1.26 -7.21 -13.42
CA GLU A 17 -1.91 -6.54 -12.29
C GLU A 17 -2.37 -5.12 -12.62
N LYS A 18 -1.69 -4.47 -13.54
CA LYS A 18 -2.01 -3.11 -13.99
C LYS A 18 -2.04 -2.11 -12.84
N VAL A 19 -3.21 -1.58 -12.52
CA VAL A 19 -3.37 -0.51 -11.55
C VAL A 19 -4.14 -1.02 -10.34
N ARG A 20 -3.62 -0.75 -9.13
CA ARG A 20 -4.18 -1.30 -7.90
C ARG A 20 -3.90 -0.36 -6.72
N PRO A 21 -4.81 -0.27 -5.73
CA PRO A 21 -4.53 0.47 -4.51
C PRO A 21 -3.39 -0.17 -3.72
N ALA A 22 -2.56 0.67 -3.11
CA ALA A 22 -1.46 0.21 -2.29
C ALA A 22 -1.18 1.19 -1.16
N LEU A 23 -0.86 0.64 0.01
CA LEU A 23 -0.47 1.41 1.18
C LEU A 23 1.03 1.72 1.11
N ILE A 24 1.38 2.98 1.28
CA ILE A 24 2.78 3.40 1.35
C ILE A 24 3.30 3.13 2.76
N VAL A 25 4.31 2.28 2.87
CA VAL A 25 4.88 1.90 4.17
C VAL A 25 6.30 2.43 4.36
N SER A 26 6.96 2.90 3.31
CA SER A 26 8.29 3.49 3.40
C SER A 26 8.24 4.92 3.92
N THR A 27 9.35 5.36 4.50
CA THR A 27 9.53 6.76 4.85
C THR A 27 9.82 7.58 3.62
N SER A 28 9.74 8.91 3.74
CA SER A 28 10.10 9.82 2.66
C SER A 28 11.56 9.67 2.30
N TYR A 29 11.87 9.80 1.02
CA TYR A 29 13.25 9.77 0.54
C TYR A 29 13.79 11.20 0.44
N GLY A 30 15.12 11.33 0.59
CA GLY A 30 15.83 12.59 0.42
C GLY A 30 16.49 12.69 -0.95
N ASP A 31 17.18 13.80 -1.19
CA ASP A 31 17.80 14.08 -2.51
C ASP A 31 18.87 13.07 -2.89
N LEU A 32 19.53 12.46 -1.89
CA LEU A 32 20.58 11.47 -2.13
C LEU A 32 20.04 10.05 -2.26
N ASP A 33 18.77 9.85 -1.97
CA ASP A 33 18.14 8.55 -2.04
C ASP A 33 17.57 8.28 -3.42
N ARG A 34 17.33 7.02 -3.72
CA ARG A 34 16.58 6.66 -4.92
C ARG A 34 15.11 7.00 -4.71
N ALA A 35 14.44 7.42 -5.78
CA ALA A 35 13.02 7.76 -5.73
C ALA A 35 12.17 6.48 -5.75
N LEU A 36 12.25 5.73 -4.66
CA LEU A 36 11.56 4.44 -4.49
C LEU A 36 10.57 4.51 -3.34
N ILE A 37 9.49 3.75 -3.47
CA ILE A 37 8.49 3.58 -2.41
C ILE A 37 8.28 2.10 -2.17
N THR A 38 8.12 1.73 -0.89
CA THR A 38 7.76 0.37 -0.51
C THR A 38 6.29 0.36 -0.14
N ILE A 39 5.57 -0.63 -0.66
CA ILE A 39 4.11 -0.65 -0.58
C ILE A 39 3.59 -2.02 -0.15
N VAL A 40 2.35 -2.00 0.37
CA VAL A 40 1.56 -3.20 0.62
C VAL A 40 0.31 -3.08 -0.26
N PRO A 41 0.12 -3.99 -1.22
CA PRO A 41 -1.03 -3.90 -2.13
C PRO A 41 -2.34 -4.25 -1.44
N HIS A 42 -3.44 -3.72 -1.96
CA HIS A 42 -4.78 -4.02 -1.51
C HIS A 42 -5.49 -4.85 -2.58
N THR A 43 -6.25 -5.85 -2.16
CA THR A 43 -7.02 -6.71 -3.06
C THR A 43 -8.46 -6.85 -2.58
N THR A 44 -9.36 -7.03 -3.53
CA THR A 44 -10.74 -7.43 -3.24
C THR A 44 -10.94 -8.93 -3.38
N SER A 45 -9.91 -9.65 -3.84
CA SER A 45 -9.96 -11.09 -4.08
C SER A 45 -9.37 -11.83 -2.89
N LEU A 46 -10.18 -12.08 -1.87
CA LEU A 46 -9.73 -12.66 -0.60
C LEU A 46 -9.64 -14.18 -0.68
N ARG A 47 -8.63 -14.73 0.02
CA ARG A 47 -8.41 -16.17 0.12
C ARG A 47 -8.55 -16.70 1.53
N GLY A 48 -8.79 -15.81 2.51
CA GLY A 48 -8.89 -16.20 3.92
C GLY A 48 -7.56 -16.43 4.60
N SER A 49 -6.48 -15.88 4.03
CA SER A 49 -5.14 -15.99 4.61
C SER A 49 -4.98 -15.08 5.83
N GLU A 50 -4.19 -15.49 6.81
CA GLU A 50 -3.85 -14.64 7.95
C GLU A 50 -3.01 -13.41 7.57
N PHE A 51 -2.45 -13.40 6.35
CA PHE A 51 -1.68 -12.27 5.83
C PHE A 51 -2.54 -11.22 5.13
N GLU A 52 -3.85 -11.43 5.12
CA GLU A 52 -4.83 -10.47 4.59
C GLU A 52 -5.38 -9.63 5.75
N ILE A 53 -4.99 -8.36 5.80
CA ILE A 53 -5.42 -7.47 6.87
C ILE A 53 -6.59 -6.63 6.36
N THR A 54 -7.78 -6.92 6.86
CA THR A 54 -9.00 -6.23 6.46
C THR A 54 -9.19 -4.96 7.28
N ILE A 55 -9.22 -3.82 6.60
CA ILE A 55 -9.44 -2.52 7.20
C ILE A 55 -10.47 -1.78 6.36
N PRO A 56 -11.74 -1.69 6.83
CA PRO A 56 -12.77 -0.97 6.09
C PRO A 56 -12.45 0.53 6.06
N VAL A 57 -12.41 1.11 4.86
CA VAL A 57 -12.25 2.54 4.68
C VAL A 57 -13.16 2.99 3.53
N SER A 58 -13.63 4.23 3.63
CA SER A 58 -14.63 4.75 2.69
C SER A 58 -14.12 4.86 1.24
N PHE A 59 -12.82 5.02 1.05
CA PHE A 59 -12.22 5.24 -0.28
C PHE A 59 -11.75 3.96 -0.97
N LEU A 60 -11.99 2.79 -0.36
CA LEU A 60 -11.65 1.50 -0.96
C LEU A 60 -12.85 0.56 -0.93
N LYS A 61 -12.92 -0.31 -1.93
CA LYS A 61 -13.87 -1.43 -1.90
C LYS A 61 -13.48 -2.38 -0.78
N THR A 62 -14.45 -3.15 -0.31
CA THR A 62 -14.19 -4.19 0.71
C THR A 62 -13.13 -5.15 0.22
N GLY A 63 -12.10 -5.33 1.04
CA GLY A 63 -10.95 -6.17 0.69
C GLY A 63 -9.93 -6.18 1.79
N ALA A 64 -8.69 -6.45 1.46
CA ALA A 64 -7.63 -6.54 2.45
C ALA A 64 -6.28 -6.09 1.91
N PHE A 65 -5.42 -5.65 2.82
CA PHE A 65 -4.02 -5.37 2.53
C PHE A 65 -3.23 -6.67 2.62
N LEU A 66 -2.47 -6.96 1.55
CA LEU A 66 -1.70 -8.21 1.44
C LEU A 66 -0.30 -8.02 1.99
N VAL A 67 -0.12 -8.20 3.30
CA VAL A 67 1.18 -7.97 3.95
C VAL A 67 2.26 -8.95 3.47
N GLN A 68 1.87 -10.05 2.86
CA GLN A 68 2.79 -11.01 2.29
C GLN A 68 3.41 -10.51 0.97
N ASN A 69 2.80 -9.53 0.34
CA ASN A 69 3.19 -9.03 -0.97
C ASN A 69 3.86 -7.66 -0.93
N VAL A 70 4.62 -7.38 0.14
CA VAL A 70 5.41 -6.14 0.23
C VAL A 70 6.34 -6.06 -0.98
N ALA A 71 6.36 -4.90 -1.61
CA ALA A 71 7.19 -4.69 -2.80
C ALA A 71 7.65 -3.24 -2.89
N THR A 72 8.73 -3.01 -3.64
CA THR A 72 9.30 -1.69 -3.82
C THR A 72 9.23 -1.31 -5.29
N TYR A 73 8.74 -0.10 -5.54
CA TYR A 73 8.55 0.41 -6.90
C TYR A 73 9.12 1.81 -7.03
N PRO A 74 9.50 2.21 -8.26
CA PRO A 74 9.80 3.62 -8.52
C PRO A 74 8.58 4.50 -8.23
N VAL A 75 8.80 5.67 -7.67
CA VAL A 75 7.71 6.59 -7.29
C VAL A 75 6.85 7.00 -8.49
N VAL A 76 7.41 6.97 -9.69
CA VAL A 76 6.66 7.31 -10.92
C VAL A 76 5.48 6.37 -11.17
N ARG A 77 5.47 5.20 -10.53
CA ARG A 77 4.34 4.26 -10.62
C ARG A 77 3.12 4.74 -9.85
N ALA A 78 3.26 5.70 -8.95
CA ALA A 78 2.14 6.25 -8.19
C ALA A 78 1.30 7.16 -9.09
N VAL A 79 0.05 6.78 -9.31
CA VAL A 79 -0.86 7.47 -10.24
C VAL A 79 -1.59 8.61 -9.54
N ARG A 80 -2.25 8.31 -8.41
CA ARG A 80 -2.95 9.33 -7.62
C ARG A 80 -3.22 8.85 -6.21
N LYS A 81 -3.33 9.78 -5.29
CA LYS A 81 -3.68 9.49 -3.91
C LYS A 81 -5.17 9.18 -3.80
N LEU A 82 -5.51 8.11 -3.08
CA LEU A 82 -6.89 7.72 -2.81
C LEU A 82 -7.33 8.18 -1.42
N GLY A 83 -6.43 8.18 -0.46
CA GLY A 83 -6.73 8.53 0.91
C GLY A 83 -5.54 8.23 1.81
N ALA A 84 -5.80 8.13 3.12
CA ALA A 84 -4.78 7.79 4.10
C ALA A 84 -5.39 6.97 5.22
N LEU A 85 -4.63 6.05 5.78
CA LEU A 85 -5.00 5.33 6.99
C LEU A 85 -4.68 6.20 8.20
N ASN A 86 -5.52 6.11 9.24
CA ASN A 86 -5.17 6.73 10.52
C ASN A 86 -4.11 5.87 11.23
N ARG A 87 -3.62 6.35 12.36
CA ARG A 87 -2.55 5.70 13.12
C ARG A 87 -2.91 4.25 13.47
N ASP A 88 -4.12 4.05 14.01
CA ASP A 88 -4.55 2.73 14.45
C ASP A 88 -4.68 1.76 13.29
N GLN A 89 -5.22 2.21 12.18
CA GLN A 89 -5.35 1.41 10.96
C GLN A 89 -3.96 1.04 10.41
N PHE A 90 -3.06 2.01 10.35
CA PHE A 90 -1.70 1.77 9.87
C PHE A 90 -0.98 0.75 10.75
N ASP A 91 -1.15 0.86 12.06
CA ASP A 91 -0.52 -0.05 13.03
C ASP A 91 -1.00 -1.50 12.86
N LEU A 92 -2.26 -1.69 12.47
CA LEU A 92 -2.78 -3.03 12.19
C LEU A 92 -2.04 -3.69 11.02
N VAL A 93 -1.78 -2.94 9.97
CA VAL A 93 -1.00 -3.44 8.82
C VAL A 93 0.44 -3.70 9.27
N GLY A 94 1.03 -2.79 10.04
CA GLY A 94 2.38 -2.93 10.57
C GLY A 94 2.55 -4.20 11.39
N ALA A 95 1.57 -4.52 12.24
CA ALA A 95 1.58 -5.75 13.03
C ALA A 95 1.56 -7.00 12.12
N GLY A 96 0.80 -6.95 11.04
CA GLY A 96 0.78 -8.02 10.04
C GLY A 96 2.14 -8.22 9.36
N LEU A 97 2.86 -7.14 9.13
CA LEU A 97 4.18 -7.20 8.49
C LEU A 97 5.24 -7.86 9.38
N LEU A 98 5.02 -7.90 10.68
CA LEU A 98 5.97 -8.48 11.64
C LEU A 98 5.75 -9.98 11.90
N ARG A 99 4.84 -10.60 11.22
CA ARG A 99 4.53 -12.03 11.40
C ARG A 99 5.57 -12.97 10.82
#